data_16e78d5fc45bab7ee99935cd7692f308
#
_entry.id   16e78d5fc45bab7ee99935cd7692f308
#
_cell.length_a   1.000
_cell.length_b   1.000
_cell.length_c   1.000
_cell.angle_alpha   90.00
_cell.angle_beta   90.00
_cell.angle_gamma   90.00
#
_symmetry.space_group_name_H-M   'P 1'
#
loop_
_entity.id
_entity.type
_entity.pdbx_description
1 polymer ?
#
loop_
_entity_poly.entity_id
_entity_poly.type
_entity_poly.pdbx_seq_one_letter_code
_entity_poly.pdbx_strand_id
1 'polypeptide(L)'
;MADTIVKRSDLNEGILQEYLNRKTIENLDKTVKFVQFGEKPVVQDGYNTLRWAKFTRLDATNVTNISPEGTNPDGVDFDATSVTATPTQYGIIVKLTDLTIANTVIPFLKGAAERAGVAMAEKIDTVIQASLLANASNKKYGPKFERTYPTDVVAGDKLTGAALAKWYAFLKDKGAVPFDTDGSYVAIIDTACYYDLLTETATGGLIDTAKYATPEKIFSGEVGKLFGIRIVVSNNITTVSSSETLHPCYVFGKGAYGVAEWQTVQTLLSPDQPSTANPLNLYRTVGCKCAFGTAILQQDALLIVHVAASSIS
;
A
#
# COMPACT_ATOMS: atom_id res chain seq x y z
N MET A 1 -7.08 -9.27 57.38
CA MET A 1 -6.33 -9.13 56.14
C MET A 1 -7.05 -10.01 55.12
N ALA A 2 -7.69 -9.40 54.15
CA ALA A 2 -8.33 -10.14 53.06
C ALA A 2 -7.23 -10.70 52.14
N ASP A 3 -7.14 -12.01 52.07
CA ASP A 3 -6.25 -12.71 51.19
C ASP A 3 -6.65 -12.38 49.73
N THR A 4 -5.88 -11.52 49.08
CA THR A 4 -6.09 -11.18 47.71
C THR A 4 -5.59 -12.34 46.84
N ILE A 5 -6.47 -13.32 46.63
CA ILE A 5 -6.18 -14.42 45.70
C ILE A 5 -6.16 -13.81 44.32
N VAL A 6 -4.93 -13.64 43.76
CA VAL A 6 -4.76 -13.29 42.37
C VAL A 6 -5.32 -14.43 41.52
N LYS A 7 -6.48 -14.20 40.91
CA LYS A 7 -7.13 -15.20 40.08
C LYS A 7 -6.29 -15.40 38.83
N ARG A 8 -6.02 -16.64 38.48
CA ARG A 8 -5.25 -17.06 37.31
C ARG A 8 -5.82 -16.52 35.99
N SER A 9 -7.12 -16.19 35.95
CA SER A 9 -7.81 -15.56 34.83
C SER A 9 -7.31 -14.15 34.53
N ASP A 10 -6.99 -13.36 35.54
CA ASP A 10 -6.66 -11.93 35.36
C ASP A 10 -5.26 -11.73 34.82
N LEU A 11 -4.32 -12.63 35.12
CA LEU A 11 -2.94 -12.59 34.60
C LEU A 11 -2.82 -13.11 33.17
N ASN A 12 -3.62 -14.11 32.80
CA ASN A 12 -3.48 -14.77 31.50
C ASN A 12 -4.09 -13.97 30.33
N GLU A 13 -5.15 -13.20 30.58
CA GLU A 13 -5.84 -12.47 29.50
C GLU A 13 -5.05 -11.24 29.05
N GLY A 14 -4.46 -10.47 29.96
CA GLY A 14 -3.64 -9.32 29.62
C GLY A 14 -2.35 -9.72 28.86
N ILE A 15 -1.67 -10.76 29.35
CA ILE A 15 -0.44 -11.27 28.70
C ILE A 15 -0.76 -11.86 27.32
N LEU A 16 -1.86 -12.62 27.20
CA LEU A 16 -2.28 -13.20 25.93
C LEU A 16 -2.68 -12.12 24.94
N GLN A 17 -3.39 -11.09 25.38
CA GLN A 17 -3.79 -9.96 24.53
C GLN A 17 -2.58 -9.21 23.99
N GLU A 18 -1.59 -8.91 24.80
CA GLU A 18 -0.36 -8.24 24.38
C GLU A 18 0.44 -9.10 23.37
N TYR A 19 0.57 -10.41 23.66
CA TYR A 19 1.25 -11.34 22.74
C TYR A 19 0.57 -11.44 21.38
N LEU A 20 -0.76 -11.53 21.35
CA LEU A 20 -1.54 -11.60 20.11
C LEU A 20 -1.41 -10.31 19.29
N ASN A 21 -1.49 -9.14 19.94
CA ASN A 21 -1.32 -7.85 19.28
C ASN A 21 0.06 -7.74 18.63
N ARG A 22 1.11 -8.07 19.37
CA ARG A 22 2.48 -8.04 18.87
C ARG A 22 2.67 -8.96 17.67
N LYS A 23 2.14 -10.18 17.71
CA LYS A 23 2.25 -11.14 16.62
C LYS A 23 1.47 -10.69 15.39
N THR A 24 0.30 -10.12 15.57
CA THR A 24 -0.53 -9.57 14.48
C THR A 24 0.17 -8.40 13.79
N ILE A 25 0.80 -7.50 14.53
CA ILE A 25 1.56 -6.38 13.98
C ILE A 25 2.74 -6.88 13.14
N GLU A 26 3.52 -7.85 13.63
CA GLU A 26 4.64 -8.43 12.87
C GLU A 26 4.18 -9.02 11.53
N ASN A 27 3.06 -9.75 11.50
CA ASN A 27 2.51 -10.32 10.27
C ASN A 27 1.99 -9.23 9.32
N LEU A 28 1.39 -8.19 9.86
CA LEU A 28 0.91 -7.04 9.10
C LEU A 28 2.06 -6.33 8.39
N ASP A 29 3.15 -6.04 9.09
CA ASP A 29 4.32 -5.34 8.55
C ASP A 29 4.99 -6.10 7.40
N LYS A 30 4.99 -7.43 7.44
CA LYS A 30 5.55 -8.25 6.37
C LYS A 30 4.68 -8.30 5.11
N THR A 31 3.39 -8.13 5.23
CA THR A 31 2.41 -8.34 4.13
C THR A 31 2.06 -7.04 3.42
N VAL A 32 1.99 -5.93 4.16
CA VAL A 32 1.58 -4.62 3.63
C VAL A 32 2.70 -4.02 2.78
N LYS A 33 2.40 -3.69 1.51
CA LYS A 33 3.34 -3.04 0.59
C LYS A 33 3.02 -1.55 0.38
N PHE A 34 1.74 -1.20 0.19
CA PHE A 34 1.34 0.17 -0.12
C PHE A 34 1.47 1.14 1.07
N VAL A 35 1.24 0.67 2.30
CA VAL A 35 1.37 1.52 3.51
C VAL A 35 2.79 2.03 3.73
N GLN A 36 3.80 1.26 3.31
CA GLN A 36 5.22 1.62 3.48
C GLN A 36 5.62 2.88 2.70
N PHE A 37 4.96 3.14 1.58
CA PHE A 37 5.30 4.24 0.66
C PHE A 37 4.34 5.42 0.77
N GLY A 38 3.23 5.26 1.50
CA GLY A 38 2.26 6.33 1.75
C GLY A 38 2.81 7.37 2.72
N GLU A 39 2.56 8.64 2.45
CA GLU A 39 2.92 9.72 3.37
C GLU A 39 1.96 9.73 4.56
N LYS A 40 2.53 9.72 5.77
CA LYS A 40 1.75 9.73 7.00
C LYS A 40 1.47 11.17 7.41
N PRO A 41 0.20 11.55 7.67
CA PRO A 41 -0.12 12.87 8.17
C PRO A 41 0.28 13.00 9.64
N VAL A 42 0.45 14.24 10.08
CA VAL A 42 0.48 14.54 11.50
C VAL A 42 -0.95 14.41 12.03
N VAL A 43 -1.22 13.36 12.80
CA VAL A 43 -2.54 13.12 13.40
C VAL A 43 -2.71 14.06 14.60
N GLN A 44 -3.79 14.82 14.62
CA GLN A 44 -4.24 15.56 15.80
C GLN A 44 -5.50 14.88 16.34
N ASP A 45 -5.52 14.60 17.63
CA ASP A 45 -6.68 14.00 18.29
C ASP A 45 -7.91 14.92 18.20
N GLY A 46 -9.08 14.33 17.97
CA GLY A 46 -10.36 15.04 18.00
C GLY A 46 -10.93 15.49 16.66
N TYR A 47 -10.29 15.18 15.52
CA TYR A 47 -10.79 15.54 14.19
C TYR A 47 -11.35 14.33 13.43
N ASN A 48 -12.46 14.51 12.73
CA ASN A 48 -13.09 13.46 11.90
C ASN A 48 -12.40 13.30 10.52
N THR A 49 -11.52 14.20 10.15
CA THR A 49 -10.83 14.19 8.87
C THR A 49 -9.36 14.50 9.06
N LEU A 50 -8.52 13.77 8.34
CA LEU A 50 -7.10 13.99 8.30
C LEU A 50 -6.76 14.85 7.07
N ARG A 51 -5.87 15.81 7.25
CA ARG A 51 -5.52 16.80 6.22
C ARG A 51 -4.02 16.84 5.96
N TRP A 52 -3.67 16.89 4.68
CA TRP A 52 -2.33 17.22 4.22
C TRP A 52 -2.37 18.61 3.60
N ALA A 53 -1.52 19.51 4.05
CA ALA A 53 -1.37 20.83 3.44
C ALA A 53 -0.43 20.73 2.22
N LYS A 54 -0.84 21.31 1.11
CA LYS A 54 -0.05 21.41 -0.11
C LYS A 54 0.00 22.88 -0.54
N PHE A 55 1.20 23.40 -0.73
CA PHE A 55 1.38 24.73 -1.30
C PHE A 55 1.32 24.67 -2.82
N THR A 56 0.68 25.66 -3.42
CA THR A 56 0.65 25.82 -4.87
C THR A 56 2.04 26.19 -5.37
N ARG A 57 2.48 25.54 -6.43
CA ARG A 57 3.76 25.83 -7.07
C ARG A 57 3.66 27.22 -7.74
N LEU A 58 4.60 28.08 -7.45
CA LEU A 58 4.77 29.32 -8.20
C LEU A 58 5.39 29.00 -9.57
N ASP A 59 4.80 29.56 -10.62
CA ASP A 59 5.30 29.39 -11.98
C ASP A 59 6.46 30.37 -12.25
N ALA A 60 7.46 29.91 -12.99
CA ALA A 60 8.59 30.75 -13.41
C ALA A 60 8.16 31.92 -14.33
N THR A 61 7.01 31.83 -14.98
CA THR A 61 6.42 32.92 -15.77
C THR A 61 6.04 34.13 -14.92
N ASN A 62 5.84 33.94 -13.62
CA ASN A 62 5.56 35.05 -12.68
C ASN A 62 6.81 35.81 -12.24
N VAL A 63 8.00 35.32 -12.62
CA VAL A 63 9.26 36.00 -12.39
C VAL A 63 9.48 36.98 -13.51
N THR A 64 9.26 38.27 -13.21
CA THR A 64 9.39 39.35 -14.19
C THR A 64 10.70 40.11 -14.04
N ASN A 65 11.17 40.67 -15.15
CA ASN A 65 12.35 41.55 -15.11
C ASN A 65 12.03 42.88 -14.40
N ILE A 66 12.87 43.23 -13.46
CA ILE A 66 12.77 44.54 -12.75
C ILE A 66 13.30 45.64 -13.67
N SER A 67 12.39 46.27 -14.44
CA SER A 67 12.74 47.39 -15.34
C SER A 67 11.56 48.37 -15.40
N PRO A 68 11.77 49.64 -15.12
CA PRO A 68 13.03 50.31 -14.77
C PRO A 68 13.51 49.99 -13.34
N GLU A 69 14.77 50.26 -13.07
CA GLU A 69 15.38 50.10 -11.74
C GLU A 69 14.57 50.78 -10.66
N GLY A 70 14.33 50.08 -9.55
CA GLY A 70 13.53 50.60 -8.43
C GLY A 70 12.02 50.33 -8.52
N THR A 71 11.53 49.69 -9.59
CA THR A 71 10.11 49.31 -9.71
C THR A 71 9.92 47.87 -9.14
N ASN A 72 9.02 47.74 -8.17
CA ASN A 72 8.68 46.40 -7.62
C ASN A 72 7.79 45.64 -8.62
N PRO A 73 8.02 44.36 -8.83
CA PRO A 73 7.09 43.49 -9.56
C PRO A 73 5.75 43.36 -8.82
N ASP A 74 4.68 43.10 -9.55
CA ASP A 74 3.38 42.86 -8.96
C ASP A 74 3.43 41.60 -8.07
N GLY A 75 2.67 41.66 -6.96
CA GLY A 75 2.56 40.51 -6.04
C GLY A 75 1.87 39.31 -6.71
N VAL A 76 2.38 38.16 -6.46
CA VAL A 76 1.78 36.87 -6.91
C VAL A 76 1.06 36.24 -5.74
N ASP A 77 -0.18 35.77 -5.96
CA ASP A 77 -0.93 35.05 -4.95
C ASP A 77 -0.29 33.70 -4.64
N PHE A 78 -0.09 33.42 -3.36
CA PHE A 78 0.43 32.17 -2.86
C PHE A 78 -0.64 31.46 -2.03
N ASP A 79 -1.15 30.37 -2.57
CA ASP A 79 -2.28 29.67 -1.99
C ASP A 79 -1.87 28.32 -1.41
N ALA A 80 -2.55 27.91 -0.33
CA ALA A 80 -2.38 26.62 0.31
C ALA A 80 -3.65 25.78 0.12
N THR A 81 -3.53 24.69 -0.60
CA THR A 81 -4.61 23.72 -0.75
C THR A 81 -4.46 22.58 0.26
N SER A 82 -5.56 22.00 0.69
CA SER A 82 -5.55 20.84 1.58
C SER A 82 -6.22 19.64 0.93
N VAL A 83 -5.55 18.49 1.02
CA VAL A 83 -6.13 17.19 0.66
C VAL A 83 -6.62 16.53 1.94
N THR A 84 -7.85 16.04 1.93
CA THR A 84 -8.49 15.43 3.10
C THR A 84 -8.77 13.94 2.86
N ALA A 85 -8.60 13.13 3.90
CA ALA A 85 -9.06 11.75 3.93
C ALA A 85 -9.99 11.54 5.11
N THR A 86 -11.11 10.85 4.88
CA THR A 86 -12.03 10.43 5.93
C THR A 86 -11.70 8.99 6.31
N PRO A 87 -11.37 8.70 7.57
CA PRO A 87 -11.07 7.34 8.01
C PRO A 87 -12.32 6.47 8.00
N THR A 88 -12.15 5.24 7.53
CA THR A 88 -13.17 4.20 7.58
C THR A 88 -12.68 3.08 8.49
N GLN A 89 -13.57 2.57 9.35
CA GLN A 89 -13.25 1.48 10.26
C GLN A 89 -13.50 0.13 9.58
N TYR A 90 -12.53 -0.77 9.71
CA TYR A 90 -12.59 -2.15 9.22
C TYR A 90 -12.39 -3.10 10.38
N GLY A 91 -13.05 -4.27 10.34
CA GLY A 91 -12.90 -5.28 11.36
C GLY A 91 -13.25 -6.67 10.86
N ILE A 92 -12.65 -7.67 11.47
CA ILE A 92 -12.94 -9.09 11.28
C ILE A 92 -13.11 -9.76 12.63
N ILE A 93 -14.06 -10.67 12.74
CA ILE A 93 -14.32 -11.45 13.97
C ILE A 93 -14.35 -12.93 13.61
N VAL A 94 -13.54 -13.71 14.32
CA VAL A 94 -13.55 -15.18 14.27
C VAL A 94 -14.17 -15.69 15.57
N LYS A 95 -15.19 -16.56 15.46
CA LYS A 95 -15.85 -17.20 16.59
C LYS A 95 -15.41 -18.66 16.66
N LEU A 96 -14.95 -19.08 17.85
CA LEU A 96 -14.50 -20.44 18.13
C LEU A 96 -15.33 -21.01 19.26
N THR A 97 -15.92 -22.19 19.07
CA THR A 97 -16.68 -22.84 20.13
C THR A 97 -15.76 -23.40 21.21
N ASP A 98 -16.23 -23.46 22.45
CA ASP A 98 -15.52 -24.05 23.59
C ASP A 98 -15.13 -25.51 23.35
N LEU A 99 -16.04 -26.29 22.75
CA LEU A 99 -15.78 -27.69 22.37
C LEU A 99 -14.61 -27.81 21.37
N THR A 100 -14.52 -26.90 20.40
CA THR A 100 -13.39 -26.89 19.45
C THR A 100 -12.08 -26.58 20.15
N ILE A 101 -12.09 -25.65 21.09
CA ILE A 101 -10.91 -25.27 21.86
C ILE A 101 -10.50 -26.41 22.82
N ALA A 102 -11.47 -27.08 23.47
CA ALA A 102 -11.21 -28.16 24.41
C ALA A 102 -10.72 -29.46 23.75
N ASN A 103 -11.25 -29.79 22.56
CA ASN A 103 -10.95 -31.04 21.88
C ASN A 103 -9.71 -31.00 20.99
N THR A 104 -9.01 -29.86 20.91
CA THR A 104 -7.90 -29.70 19.98
C THR A 104 -6.59 -29.39 20.70
N VAL A 105 -5.55 -30.10 20.30
CA VAL A 105 -4.16 -29.90 20.77
C VAL A 105 -3.53 -28.65 20.16
N ILE A 106 -4.10 -28.16 19.05
CA ILE A 106 -3.57 -27.00 18.31
C ILE A 106 -4.05 -25.68 18.94
N PRO A 107 -3.21 -24.67 19.11
CA PRO A 107 -3.60 -23.39 19.66
C PRO A 107 -4.45 -22.55 18.67
N PHE A 108 -5.74 -22.91 18.54
CA PHE A 108 -6.67 -22.25 17.59
C PHE A 108 -6.82 -20.75 17.79
N LEU A 109 -6.80 -20.26 19.02
CA LEU A 109 -6.90 -18.81 19.31
C LEU A 109 -5.72 -18.04 18.71
N LYS A 110 -4.51 -18.61 18.84
CA LYS A 110 -3.30 -18.02 18.26
C LYS A 110 -3.37 -18.04 16.72
N GLY A 111 -3.70 -19.18 16.14
CA GLY A 111 -3.87 -19.32 14.69
C GLY A 111 -4.95 -18.39 14.13
N ALA A 112 -6.07 -18.21 14.82
CA ALA A 112 -7.12 -17.29 14.44
C ALA A 112 -6.65 -15.83 14.44
N ALA A 113 -5.88 -15.42 15.46
CA ALA A 113 -5.31 -14.08 15.52
C ALA A 113 -4.31 -13.81 14.37
N GLU A 114 -3.44 -14.78 14.08
CA GLU A 114 -2.47 -14.67 12.97
C GLU A 114 -3.17 -14.57 11.61
N ARG A 115 -4.18 -15.40 11.37
CA ARG A 115 -4.97 -15.37 10.13
C ARG A 115 -5.81 -14.11 9.99
N ALA A 116 -6.41 -13.63 11.09
CA ALA A 116 -7.13 -12.36 11.10
C ALA A 116 -6.22 -11.18 10.81
N GLY A 117 -4.97 -11.21 11.31
CA GLY A 117 -3.96 -10.19 11.01
C GLY A 117 -3.57 -10.16 9.52
N VAL A 118 -3.33 -11.33 8.92
CA VAL A 118 -3.03 -11.44 7.48
C VAL A 118 -4.20 -10.92 6.64
N ALA A 119 -5.44 -11.34 6.94
CA ALA A 119 -6.63 -10.89 6.23
C ALA A 119 -6.83 -9.36 6.35
N MET A 120 -6.51 -8.78 7.52
CA MET A 120 -6.58 -7.33 7.71
C MET A 120 -5.53 -6.61 6.87
N ALA A 121 -4.29 -7.14 6.81
CA ALA A 121 -3.22 -6.61 5.98
C ALA A 121 -3.58 -6.61 4.48
N GLU A 122 -4.09 -7.72 3.98
CA GLU A 122 -4.56 -7.85 2.60
C GLU A 122 -5.69 -6.85 2.30
N LYS A 123 -6.61 -6.68 3.25
CA LYS A 123 -7.71 -5.72 3.11
C LYS A 123 -7.22 -4.27 3.04
N ILE A 124 -6.24 -3.90 3.86
CA ILE A 124 -5.65 -2.55 3.85
C ILE A 124 -5.04 -2.26 2.48
N ASP A 125 -4.21 -3.18 1.97
CA ASP A 125 -3.60 -3.05 0.64
C ASP A 125 -4.67 -2.92 -0.46
N THR A 126 -5.71 -3.76 -0.43
CA THR A 126 -6.79 -3.74 -1.42
C THR A 126 -7.57 -2.42 -1.40
N VAL A 127 -7.85 -1.87 -0.23
CA VAL A 127 -8.57 -0.58 -0.12
C VAL A 127 -7.71 0.57 -0.63
N ILE A 128 -6.42 0.59 -0.34
CA ILE A 128 -5.50 1.60 -0.87
C ILE A 128 -5.45 1.50 -2.40
N GLN A 129 -5.26 0.31 -2.96
CA GLN A 129 -5.28 0.07 -4.40
C GLN A 129 -6.56 0.57 -5.06
N ALA A 130 -7.74 0.22 -4.49
CA ALA A 130 -9.02 0.64 -5.01
C ALA A 130 -9.16 2.17 -5.02
N SER A 131 -8.71 2.83 -3.95
CA SER A 131 -8.71 4.30 -3.86
C SER A 131 -7.78 4.94 -4.90
N LEU A 132 -6.57 4.42 -5.07
CA LEU A 132 -5.62 4.90 -6.07
C LEU A 132 -6.19 4.67 -7.48
N LEU A 133 -6.71 3.47 -7.75
CA LEU A 133 -7.28 3.11 -9.04
C LEU A 133 -8.51 3.96 -9.38
N ALA A 134 -9.37 4.28 -8.41
CA ALA A 134 -10.54 5.11 -8.65
C ALA A 134 -10.17 6.57 -8.97
N ASN A 135 -9.25 7.14 -8.20
CA ASN A 135 -9.01 8.58 -8.16
C ASN A 135 -7.77 9.08 -8.91
N ALA A 136 -6.92 8.20 -9.46
CA ALA A 136 -5.76 8.61 -10.24
C ALA A 136 -6.17 9.25 -11.58
N SER A 137 -5.56 10.38 -11.91
CA SER A 137 -5.75 11.06 -13.20
C SER A 137 -4.85 10.47 -14.29
N ASN A 138 -3.65 10.02 -13.94
CA ASN A 138 -2.68 9.47 -14.89
C ASN A 138 -2.83 7.95 -15.01
N LYS A 139 -3.92 7.50 -15.65
CA LYS A 139 -4.13 6.09 -16.03
C LYS A 139 -3.70 5.91 -17.47
N LYS A 140 -2.86 4.92 -17.74
CA LYS A 140 -2.36 4.58 -19.07
C LYS A 140 -2.58 3.10 -19.35
N TYR A 141 -2.72 2.77 -20.63
CA TYR A 141 -3.00 1.42 -21.07
C TYR A 141 -1.91 0.95 -22.05
N GLY A 142 -1.53 -0.33 -21.92
CA GLY A 142 -0.38 -0.87 -22.59
C GLY A 142 0.96 -0.42 -21.99
N PRO A 143 2.01 -1.26 -22.05
CA PRO A 143 3.28 -1.06 -21.34
C PRO A 143 3.99 0.26 -21.70
N LYS A 144 3.88 0.68 -22.96
CA LYS A 144 4.48 1.93 -23.46
C LYS A 144 3.45 3.00 -23.80
N PHE A 145 2.25 2.97 -23.18
CA PHE A 145 1.13 3.90 -23.40
C PHE A 145 0.60 3.90 -24.84
N GLU A 146 0.63 2.73 -25.49
CA GLU A 146 0.18 2.57 -26.87
C GLU A 146 -1.32 2.53 -27.04
N ARG A 147 -2.03 2.25 -25.94
CA ARG A 147 -3.48 2.07 -25.94
C ARG A 147 -4.19 3.26 -25.32
N THR A 148 -5.38 3.54 -25.81
CA THR A 148 -6.20 4.66 -25.33
C THR A 148 -7.23 4.19 -24.29
N TYR A 149 -7.80 3.01 -24.48
CA TYR A 149 -8.84 2.45 -23.63
C TYR A 149 -8.42 1.10 -23.03
N PRO A 150 -9.02 0.67 -21.93
CA PRO A 150 -8.75 -0.63 -21.33
C PRO A 150 -9.10 -1.81 -22.26
N THR A 151 -10.09 -1.60 -23.14
CA THR A 151 -10.54 -2.60 -24.12
C THR A 151 -9.56 -2.82 -25.28
N ASP A 152 -8.64 -1.88 -25.51
CA ASP A 152 -7.67 -1.93 -26.60
C ASP A 152 -6.44 -2.77 -26.24
N VAL A 153 -6.26 -3.10 -24.96
CA VAL A 153 -5.13 -3.88 -24.48
C VAL A 153 -5.27 -5.32 -24.97
N VAL A 154 -4.23 -5.84 -25.57
CA VAL A 154 -4.16 -7.22 -26.09
C VAL A 154 -3.17 -8.06 -25.29
N ALA A 155 -3.28 -9.38 -25.37
CA ALA A 155 -2.43 -10.33 -24.64
C ALA A 155 -0.91 -10.16 -24.88
N GLY A 156 -0.52 -9.48 -25.99
CA GLY A 156 0.86 -9.12 -26.29
C GLY A 156 1.40 -7.89 -25.57
N ASP A 157 0.54 -7.09 -24.93
CA ASP A 157 0.91 -5.84 -24.25
C ASP A 157 1.49 -6.14 -22.85
N LYS A 158 2.55 -6.96 -22.81
CA LYS A 158 3.22 -7.42 -21.59
C LYS A 158 4.25 -6.41 -21.09
N LEU A 159 4.55 -6.48 -19.80
CA LEU A 159 5.55 -5.62 -19.19
C LEU A 159 6.95 -5.92 -19.75
N THR A 160 7.68 -4.86 -20.12
CA THR A 160 9.04 -4.94 -20.66
C THR A 160 9.97 -3.93 -19.98
N GLY A 161 11.29 -4.16 -20.01
CA GLY A 161 12.28 -3.21 -19.49
C GLY A 161 12.21 -1.84 -20.16
N ALA A 162 11.95 -1.81 -21.47
CA ALA A 162 11.74 -0.56 -22.21
C ALA A 162 10.50 0.23 -21.73
N ALA A 163 9.48 -0.45 -21.22
CA ALA A 163 8.32 0.20 -20.62
C ALA A 163 8.71 0.92 -19.31
N LEU A 164 9.52 0.29 -18.48
CA LEU A 164 10.01 0.91 -17.23
C LEU A 164 10.81 2.19 -17.52
N ALA A 165 11.66 2.18 -18.54
CA ALA A 165 12.38 3.39 -18.97
C ALA A 165 11.42 4.52 -19.37
N LYS A 166 10.32 4.21 -20.06
CA LYS A 166 9.29 5.18 -20.42
C LYS A 166 8.53 5.72 -19.20
N TRP A 167 8.22 4.86 -18.23
CA TRP A 167 7.55 5.26 -16.98
C TRP A 167 8.44 6.20 -16.16
N TYR A 168 9.73 5.89 -16.09
CA TYR A 168 10.72 6.77 -15.45
C TYR A 168 10.75 8.16 -16.09
N ALA A 169 10.86 8.20 -17.43
CA ALA A 169 10.88 9.44 -18.18
C ALA A 169 9.59 10.25 -17.96
N PHE A 170 8.43 9.60 -17.94
CA PHE A 170 7.14 10.24 -17.70
C PHE A 170 7.07 10.92 -16.34
N LEU A 171 7.46 10.23 -15.25
CA LEU A 171 7.44 10.80 -13.90
C LEU A 171 8.46 11.94 -13.77
N LYS A 172 9.61 11.80 -14.43
CA LYS A 172 10.65 12.83 -14.45
C LYS A 172 10.19 14.09 -15.17
N ASP A 173 9.52 13.94 -16.33
CA ASP A 173 8.93 15.04 -17.10
C ASP A 173 7.86 15.79 -16.28
N LYS A 174 7.05 15.07 -15.52
CA LYS A 174 6.08 15.64 -14.59
C LYS A 174 6.67 16.31 -13.35
N GLY A 175 7.98 16.19 -13.15
CA GLY A 175 8.68 16.76 -12.00
C GLY A 175 8.38 16.05 -10.68
N ALA A 176 7.99 14.76 -10.73
CA ALA A 176 7.76 13.96 -9.53
C ALA A 176 9.04 13.87 -8.68
N VAL A 177 8.89 13.98 -7.36
CA VAL A 177 10.01 13.88 -6.43
C VAL A 177 10.37 12.40 -6.24
N PRO A 178 11.63 11.99 -6.48
CA PRO A 178 12.06 10.61 -6.26
C PRO A 178 12.14 10.27 -4.77
N PHE A 179 12.11 8.98 -4.43
CA PHE A 179 12.23 8.51 -3.03
C PHE A 179 13.66 8.61 -2.51
N ASP A 180 14.63 8.24 -3.32
CA ASP A 180 16.01 8.17 -2.92
C ASP A 180 16.82 9.32 -3.52
N THR A 181 17.96 9.62 -2.90
CA THR A 181 18.95 10.58 -3.42
C THR A 181 19.47 10.18 -4.81
N ASP A 182 19.42 8.91 -5.14
CA ASP A 182 19.78 8.35 -6.45
C ASP A 182 18.75 8.63 -7.55
N GLY A 183 17.67 9.35 -7.26
CA GLY A 183 16.63 9.69 -8.21
C GLY A 183 15.71 8.54 -8.61
N SER A 184 15.53 7.53 -7.75
CA SER A 184 14.68 6.37 -8.05
C SER A 184 13.22 6.57 -7.64
N TYR A 185 12.33 6.06 -8.50
CA TYR A 185 10.90 5.91 -8.23
C TYR A 185 10.59 4.48 -7.79
N VAL A 186 9.40 4.25 -7.26
CA VAL A 186 8.94 2.92 -6.84
C VAL A 186 7.82 2.45 -7.78
N ALA A 187 7.91 1.21 -8.22
CA ALA A 187 6.85 0.53 -8.94
C ALA A 187 6.41 -0.70 -8.16
N ILE A 188 5.12 -0.80 -7.84
CA ILE A 188 4.51 -2.01 -7.29
C ILE A 188 3.82 -2.73 -8.43
N ILE A 189 4.26 -3.96 -8.72
CA ILE A 189 3.79 -4.78 -9.81
C ILE A 189 3.30 -6.15 -9.32
N ASP A 190 2.43 -6.77 -10.10
CA ASP A 190 1.96 -8.12 -9.86
C ASP A 190 3.03 -9.18 -10.19
N THR A 191 2.90 -10.34 -9.58
CA THR A 191 3.78 -11.50 -9.79
C THR A 191 3.78 -11.94 -11.26
N ALA A 192 2.63 -11.89 -11.95
CA ALA A 192 2.53 -12.20 -13.37
C ALA A 192 3.33 -11.23 -14.26
N CYS A 193 3.22 -9.93 -13.99
CA CYS A 193 4.02 -8.91 -14.67
C CYS A 193 5.53 -9.07 -14.40
N TYR A 194 5.87 -9.48 -13.18
CA TYR A 194 7.27 -9.76 -12.84
C TYR A 194 7.83 -10.97 -13.59
N TYR A 195 7.02 -12.03 -13.74
CA TYR A 195 7.40 -13.19 -14.56
C TYR A 195 7.70 -12.78 -16.01
N ASP A 196 6.85 -11.95 -16.63
CA ASP A 196 7.07 -11.46 -17.98
C ASP A 196 8.37 -10.64 -18.09
N LEU A 197 8.67 -9.83 -17.09
CA LEU A 197 9.92 -9.05 -17.04
C LEU A 197 11.17 -9.95 -16.89
N LEU A 198 11.07 -11.05 -16.13
CA LEU A 198 12.14 -12.05 -15.98
C LEU A 198 12.37 -12.85 -17.24
N THR A 199 11.34 -13.12 -18.03
CA THR A 199 11.43 -13.92 -19.25
C THR A 199 11.76 -13.08 -20.49
N GLU A 200 11.84 -11.75 -20.35
CA GLU A 200 12.19 -10.86 -21.45
C GLU A 200 13.64 -11.10 -21.91
N THR A 201 13.78 -11.54 -23.16
CA THR A 201 15.09 -11.81 -23.80
C THR A 201 15.58 -10.65 -24.67
N ALA A 202 14.80 -9.58 -24.80
CA ALA A 202 15.16 -8.42 -25.61
C ALA A 202 16.38 -7.67 -25.06
N THR A 203 17.13 -7.03 -25.93
CA THR A 203 18.27 -6.16 -25.55
C THR A 203 17.77 -5.05 -24.62
N GLY A 204 18.39 -4.91 -23.45
CA GLY A 204 17.95 -3.99 -22.40
C GLY A 204 16.89 -4.57 -21.43
N GLY A 205 16.50 -5.82 -21.58
CA GLY A 205 15.67 -6.55 -20.60
C GLY A 205 16.43 -6.82 -19.29
N LEU A 206 15.72 -7.35 -18.29
CA LEU A 206 16.28 -7.62 -16.96
C LEU A 206 17.46 -8.60 -17.04
N ILE A 207 17.37 -9.63 -17.88
CA ILE A 207 18.44 -10.63 -18.09
C ILE A 207 19.68 -9.99 -18.71
N ASP A 208 19.51 -9.12 -19.66
CA ASP A 208 20.63 -8.47 -20.35
C ASP A 208 21.38 -7.50 -19.41
N THR A 209 20.64 -6.71 -18.64
CA THR A 209 21.24 -5.83 -17.61
C THR A 209 21.87 -6.60 -16.46
N ALA A 210 21.32 -7.77 -16.10
CA ALA A 210 21.88 -8.63 -15.07
C ALA A 210 23.25 -9.23 -15.46
N LYS A 211 23.55 -9.40 -16.74
CA LYS A 211 24.87 -9.85 -17.21
C LYS A 211 25.99 -8.87 -16.88
N TYR A 212 25.66 -7.59 -16.75
CA TYR A 212 26.62 -6.52 -16.44
C TYR A 212 26.57 -6.07 -14.96
N ALA A 213 25.63 -6.60 -14.16
CA ALA A 213 25.53 -6.31 -12.74
C ALA A 213 26.24 -7.38 -11.90
N THR A 214 26.70 -7.02 -10.70
CA THR A 214 27.34 -7.96 -9.77
C THR A 214 26.38 -9.12 -9.40
N PRO A 215 26.82 -10.39 -9.49
CA PRO A 215 25.95 -11.57 -9.31
C PRO A 215 25.20 -11.65 -7.97
N GLU A 216 25.70 -11.02 -6.94
CA GLU A 216 25.13 -11.07 -5.57
C GLU A 216 23.72 -10.50 -5.46
N LYS A 217 23.29 -9.61 -6.35
CA LYS A 217 21.95 -9.01 -6.31
C LYS A 217 20.86 -9.91 -6.90
N ILE A 218 21.22 -10.93 -7.68
CA ILE A 218 20.26 -11.83 -8.33
C ILE A 218 19.73 -12.89 -7.34
N PHE A 219 20.49 -13.21 -6.29
CA PHE A 219 20.15 -14.28 -5.35
C PHE A 219 19.35 -13.83 -4.13
N SER A 220 19.25 -12.53 -3.83
CA SER A 220 18.60 -12.06 -2.60
C SER A 220 17.08 -11.86 -2.69
N GLY A 221 16.47 -12.11 -3.84
CA GLY A 221 15.02 -11.91 -4.03
C GLY A 221 14.57 -10.43 -3.96
N GLU A 222 15.49 -9.50 -3.76
CA GLU A 222 15.25 -8.09 -4.00
C GLU A 222 15.23 -7.86 -5.51
N VAL A 223 14.07 -7.52 -6.02
CA VAL A 223 13.93 -7.08 -7.40
C VAL A 223 14.72 -5.80 -7.55
N GLY A 224 15.83 -5.88 -8.26
CA GLY A 224 16.79 -4.79 -8.35
C GLY A 224 16.19 -3.51 -8.92
N LYS A 225 16.94 -2.44 -8.85
CA LYS A 225 16.66 -1.17 -9.50
C LYS A 225 16.92 -1.31 -11.01
N LEU A 226 15.90 -1.11 -11.83
CA LEU A 226 16.00 -1.14 -13.29
C LEU A 226 15.56 0.22 -13.86
N PHE A 227 16.38 0.84 -14.68
CA PHE A 227 16.14 2.16 -15.31
C PHE A 227 15.69 3.27 -14.32
N GLY A 228 16.21 3.25 -13.09
CA GLY A 228 15.83 4.23 -12.08
C GLY A 228 14.50 3.94 -11.37
N ILE A 229 13.89 2.79 -11.62
CA ILE A 229 12.70 2.32 -10.93
C ILE A 229 13.06 1.16 -10.01
N ARG A 230 12.70 1.28 -8.73
CA ARG A 230 12.76 0.19 -7.75
C ARG A 230 11.48 -0.63 -7.86
N ILE A 231 11.62 -1.88 -8.23
CA ILE A 231 10.49 -2.80 -8.43
C ILE A 231 10.19 -3.51 -7.12
N VAL A 232 8.92 -3.45 -6.71
CA VAL A 232 8.37 -4.18 -5.55
C VAL A 232 7.29 -5.11 -6.07
N VAL A 233 7.45 -6.40 -5.84
CA VAL A 233 6.46 -7.40 -6.25
C VAL A 233 5.44 -7.61 -5.14
N SER A 234 4.17 -7.62 -5.49
CA SER A 234 3.07 -7.93 -4.58
C SER A 234 2.17 -8.98 -5.23
N ASN A 235 1.77 -9.98 -4.45
CA ASN A 235 0.80 -10.99 -4.86
C ASN A 235 -0.65 -10.61 -4.51
N ASN A 236 -0.86 -9.43 -3.95
CA ASN A 236 -2.18 -8.92 -3.54
C ASN A 236 -2.65 -7.78 -4.46
N ILE A 237 -2.30 -7.81 -5.74
CA ILE A 237 -2.78 -6.81 -6.70
C ILE A 237 -4.11 -7.26 -7.30
N THR A 238 -5.12 -6.39 -7.21
CA THR A 238 -6.43 -6.64 -7.79
C THR A 238 -6.40 -6.38 -9.29
N THR A 239 -6.68 -7.41 -10.07
CA THR A 239 -6.80 -7.31 -11.52
C THR A 239 -8.12 -6.65 -11.94
N VAL A 240 -8.12 -6.04 -13.11
CA VAL A 240 -9.30 -5.41 -13.71
C VAL A 240 -9.73 -6.21 -14.93
N SER A 241 -10.97 -6.68 -14.93
CA SER A 241 -11.52 -7.41 -16.09
C SER A 241 -11.92 -6.42 -17.19
N SER A 242 -11.43 -6.67 -18.41
CA SER A 242 -11.78 -5.97 -19.64
C SER A 242 -11.92 -7.01 -20.76
N SER A 243 -11.53 -6.69 -22.01
CA SER A 243 -11.36 -7.70 -23.09
C SER A 243 -10.31 -8.74 -22.71
N GLU A 244 -9.27 -8.31 -22.03
CA GLU A 244 -8.24 -9.13 -21.38
C GLU A 244 -8.23 -8.86 -19.88
N THR A 245 -7.57 -9.73 -19.10
CA THR A 245 -7.30 -9.47 -17.68
C THR A 245 -6.16 -8.46 -17.58
N LEU A 246 -6.47 -7.29 -17.04
CA LEU A 246 -5.52 -6.20 -16.88
C LEU A 246 -4.88 -6.25 -15.50
N HIS A 247 -3.56 -6.17 -15.47
CA HIS A 247 -2.76 -6.08 -14.25
C HIS A 247 -2.32 -4.62 -14.06
N PRO A 248 -2.86 -3.90 -13.07
CA PRO A 248 -2.45 -2.53 -12.81
C PRO A 248 -1.07 -2.51 -12.16
N CYS A 249 -0.14 -1.77 -12.77
CA CYS A 249 1.17 -1.47 -12.23
C CYS A 249 1.13 -0.05 -11.64
N TYR A 250 1.48 0.09 -10.36
CA TYR A 250 1.45 1.38 -9.65
C TYR A 250 2.86 1.95 -9.58
N VAL A 251 3.09 3.06 -10.25
CA VAL A 251 4.40 3.72 -10.28
C VAL A 251 4.28 5.11 -9.68
N PHE A 252 5.13 5.43 -8.71
CA PHE A 252 4.98 6.67 -7.97
C PHE A 252 6.29 7.20 -7.39
N GLY A 253 6.30 8.51 -7.16
CA GLY A 253 7.32 9.23 -6.44
C GLY A 253 6.93 9.47 -4.98
N LYS A 254 7.83 10.10 -4.24
CA LYS A 254 7.60 10.50 -2.84
C LYS A 254 6.44 11.50 -2.76
N GLY A 255 5.56 11.31 -1.78
CA GLY A 255 4.41 12.17 -1.57
C GLY A 255 3.31 12.04 -2.63
N ALA A 256 3.26 10.96 -3.41
CA ALA A 256 2.22 10.73 -4.41
C ALA A 256 0.85 10.51 -3.76
N TYR A 257 0.79 9.73 -2.68
CA TYR A 257 -0.41 9.46 -1.91
C TYR A 257 -0.12 9.43 -0.41
N GLY A 258 -1.14 9.67 0.39
CA GLY A 258 -1.11 9.62 1.83
C GLY A 258 -1.93 8.46 2.36
N VAL A 259 -1.44 7.84 3.43
CA VAL A 259 -2.16 6.83 4.20
C VAL A 259 -2.23 7.33 5.64
N ALA A 260 -3.44 7.58 6.09
CA ALA A 260 -3.72 8.11 7.40
C ALA A 260 -4.26 7.01 8.31
N GLU A 261 -3.49 6.56 9.27
CA GLU A 261 -3.91 5.61 10.28
C GLU A 261 -4.54 6.39 11.45
N TRP A 262 -5.86 6.27 11.63
CA TRP A 262 -6.58 6.83 12.77
C TRP A 262 -6.49 5.91 13.98
N GLN A 263 -6.66 4.62 13.73
CA GLN A 263 -6.54 3.57 14.73
C GLN A 263 -5.69 2.46 14.14
N THR A 264 -4.57 2.18 14.78
CA THR A 264 -3.71 1.07 14.43
C THR A 264 -4.47 -0.26 14.56
N VAL A 265 -3.95 -1.30 13.94
CA VAL A 265 -4.55 -2.64 14.05
C VAL A 265 -4.53 -3.10 15.50
N GLN A 266 -5.72 -3.35 16.04
CA GLN A 266 -5.92 -3.85 17.39
C GLN A 266 -6.54 -5.24 17.33
N THR A 267 -5.92 -6.20 18.00
CA THR A 267 -6.47 -7.53 18.20
C THR A 267 -7.20 -7.57 19.54
N LEU A 268 -8.44 -8.02 19.53
CA LEU A 268 -9.32 -8.11 20.69
C LEU A 268 -9.67 -9.58 20.91
N LEU A 269 -9.51 -10.04 22.14
CA LEU A 269 -9.93 -11.37 22.57
C LEU A 269 -11.11 -11.21 23.54
N SER A 270 -12.19 -11.98 23.33
CA SER A 270 -13.28 -11.97 24.31
C SER A 270 -12.83 -12.62 25.63
N PRO A 271 -13.18 -12.02 26.78
CA PRO A 271 -12.90 -12.62 28.06
C PRO A 271 -13.61 -13.98 28.20
N ASP A 272 -13.02 -14.88 28.99
CA ASP A 272 -13.60 -16.19 29.33
C ASP A 272 -14.63 -16.06 30.44
N GLN A 273 -15.67 -15.28 30.18
CA GLN A 273 -16.74 -15.02 31.15
C GLN A 273 -18.10 -14.94 30.43
N PRO A 274 -19.19 -15.36 31.11
CA PRO A 274 -20.54 -15.19 30.60
C PRO A 274 -20.82 -13.70 30.31
N SER A 275 -21.40 -13.42 29.15
CA SER A 275 -21.84 -12.08 28.77
C SER A 275 -23.29 -12.11 28.31
N THR A 276 -23.90 -10.94 28.19
CA THR A 276 -25.30 -10.84 27.71
C THR A 276 -25.48 -11.47 26.32
N ALA A 277 -24.47 -11.41 25.47
CA ALA A 277 -24.48 -12.01 24.13
C ALA A 277 -24.10 -13.51 24.14
N ASN A 278 -23.44 -14.01 25.17
CA ASN A 278 -22.97 -15.38 25.33
C ASN A 278 -23.14 -15.86 26.80
N PRO A 279 -24.38 -16.05 27.25
CA PRO A 279 -24.66 -16.30 28.68
C PRO A 279 -24.08 -17.63 29.21
N LEU A 280 -23.94 -18.62 28.34
CA LEU A 280 -23.38 -19.93 28.68
C LEU A 280 -21.88 -20.06 28.32
N ASN A 281 -21.25 -18.98 27.84
CA ASN A 281 -19.84 -18.96 27.40
C ASN A 281 -19.49 -20.07 26.39
N LEU A 282 -20.41 -20.34 25.45
CA LEU A 282 -20.27 -21.44 24.49
C LEU A 282 -19.24 -21.15 23.36
N TYR A 283 -18.79 -19.92 23.22
CA TYR A 283 -17.81 -19.54 22.22
C TYR A 283 -16.92 -18.41 22.69
N ARG A 284 -15.69 -18.40 22.21
CA ARG A 284 -14.76 -17.26 22.32
C ARG A 284 -14.61 -16.57 20.98
N THR A 285 -14.37 -15.28 21.01
CA THR A 285 -14.16 -14.48 19.80
C THR A 285 -12.78 -13.86 19.79
N VAL A 286 -12.12 -13.95 18.64
CA VAL A 286 -10.92 -13.18 18.32
C VAL A 286 -11.29 -12.19 17.24
N GLY A 287 -11.08 -10.92 17.48
CA GLY A 287 -11.36 -9.85 16.52
C GLY A 287 -10.15 -8.99 16.24
N CYS A 288 -10.01 -8.54 15.01
CA CYS A 288 -9.07 -7.48 14.65
C CYS A 288 -9.85 -6.29 14.10
N LYS A 289 -9.47 -5.08 14.50
CA LYS A 289 -10.05 -3.84 13.96
C LYS A 289 -8.97 -2.82 13.69
N CYS A 290 -9.21 -1.96 12.71
CA CYS A 290 -8.39 -0.79 12.41
C CYS A 290 -9.26 0.31 11.82
N ALA A 291 -8.76 1.54 11.81
CA ALA A 291 -9.40 2.64 11.11
C ALA A 291 -8.33 3.42 10.34
N PHE A 292 -8.50 3.56 9.05
CA PHE A 292 -7.56 4.27 8.18
C PHE A 292 -8.29 4.94 7.01
N GLY A 293 -7.62 5.91 6.42
CA GLY A 293 -8.07 6.60 5.21
C GLY A 293 -6.90 6.80 4.26
N THR A 294 -7.18 6.93 2.98
CA THR A 294 -6.18 7.18 1.95
C THR A 294 -6.64 8.27 1.01
N ALA A 295 -5.70 9.07 0.53
CA ALA A 295 -5.94 10.10 -0.47
C ALA A 295 -4.73 10.28 -1.39
N ILE A 296 -4.97 10.69 -2.64
CA ILE A 296 -3.90 11.05 -3.56
C ILE A 296 -3.49 12.50 -3.26
N LEU A 297 -2.22 12.70 -2.93
CA LEU A 297 -1.68 14.02 -2.60
C LEU A 297 -1.22 14.76 -3.85
N GLN A 298 -0.55 14.05 -4.76
CA GLN A 298 -0.02 14.62 -6.00
C GLN A 298 -0.33 13.71 -7.18
N GLN A 299 -1.23 14.16 -8.06
CA GLN A 299 -1.64 13.41 -9.25
C GLN A 299 -0.49 13.19 -10.25
N ASP A 300 0.40 14.17 -10.39
CA ASP A 300 1.53 14.11 -11.31
C ASP A 300 2.66 13.18 -10.83
N ALA A 301 2.70 12.88 -9.54
CA ALA A 301 3.65 11.94 -8.96
C ALA A 301 3.16 10.48 -8.95
N LEU A 302 1.92 10.23 -9.41
CA LEU A 302 1.30 8.91 -9.48
C LEU A 302 1.00 8.56 -10.94
N LEU A 303 1.42 7.38 -11.37
CA LEU A 303 1.14 6.79 -12.66
C LEU A 303 0.61 5.38 -12.46
N ILE A 304 -0.54 5.05 -13.04
CA ILE A 304 -1.08 3.69 -13.06
C ILE A 304 -1.08 3.20 -14.50
N VAL A 305 -0.40 2.09 -14.76
CA VAL A 305 -0.33 1.48 -16.09
C VAL A 305 -0.99 0.12 -16.05
N HIS A 306 -1.97 -0.06 -16.91
CA HIS A 306 -2.66 -1.33 -17.09
C HIS A 306 -1.97 -2.12 -18.22
N VAL A 307 -1.46 -3.29 -17.90
CA VAL A 307 -0.78 -4.19 -18.83
C VAL A 307 -1.45 -5.55 -18.84
N ALA A 308 -1.29 -6.29 -19.92
CA ALA A 308 -1.59 -7.72 -19.93
C ALA A 308 -0.42 -8.48 -19.30
N ALA A 309 -0.67 -9.67 -18.80
CA ALA A 309 0.37 -10.53 -18.26
C ALA A 309 0.19 -11.99 -18.68
N SER A 310 1.27 -12.75 -18.70
CA SER A 310 1.25 -14.19 -18.94
C SER A 310 0.54 -14.91 -17.81
N SER A 311 -0.25 -15.95 -18.13
CA SER A 311 -0.78 -16.86 -17.11
C SER A 311 0.39 -17.58 -16.42
N ILE A 312 0.35 -17.65 -15.09
CA ILE A 312 1.33 -18.38 -14.27
C ILE A 312 0.81 -19.79 -13.91
N SER A 313 -0.48 -20.06 -14.22
CA SER A 313 -1.13 -21.36 -13.98
C SER A 313 -0.90 -22.36 -15.09
#